data_ce72265de845aae9a354e23bbc5a3ea8
#
_entry.id   ce72265de845aae9a354e23bbc5a3ea8
#
_cell.length_a   1.000
_cell.length_b   1.000
_cell.length_c   1.000
_cell.angle_alpha   90.00
_cell.angle_beta   90.00
_cell.angle_gamma   90.00
#
_symmetry.space_group_name_H-M   'P 1'
#
loop_
_entity.id
_entity.type
_entity.pdbx_description
1 polymer ?
#
loop_
_entity_poly.entity_id
_entity_poly.type
_entity_poly.pdbx_seq_one_letter_code
_entity_poly.pdbx_strand_id
1 'polypeptide(L)'
;MTDLELNRKIAIIFAADVVDYSVKMEENENSAIQALNQTREKVDPLIAKFKGRIFHTAGDSVMAEFKSPTDAVNCAVEIQKELIQRNQKVDLDERMNLRIGINMGDVIAQDDNLFGEGVNIAARLEAKAPSDGILISKNIYELVRSRTDHSFLNLGRQQVKKTSFQAYQVDFGFGKQKVLNRKTQFSFKPIIAVIPLLILILGAVIYFLDEPEQDFQPLDKKNLAFTIPDTPSITVAPFKSLVADSATNYLEKSIVDNIVSVLNGSPALFVVSIQTNEMFKELDPEVRKIAETAGVRYVLNGNYHVVGKDIRVTAQLNDALNGVILWSGKFDSPLDDLFSILDDISNTVFEEVHVEVAGKNRSEMAFFTNNSDYTEYLNCFEIFQYYTPDKNKQAEACVKDLSTLAQSTAPVKFLHGWIYWQRVFIGISTDPQTDISFARKVANKMMSEVNTGEPLVLHGWLDFLEGKYESVYQNALKAIETDPANSSIIPVAASLLRRVARYDEAKAAFAQTMRMNPSPPLYVLLELGFTLTALGEYDEAKAILEATLPRVAREGQIGNVLMDLAVVHMLEGNKEKAKSVCSQAKMQSASFNLDSLLAYESGTIDSTFLAKFSEAAKLACQ
;
A
#
# COMPACT_ATOMS: atom_id res chain seq x y z
N MET A 1 -22.74 -13.46 -22.45
CA MET A 1 -21.95 -12.24 -22.19
C MET A 1 -22.47 -11.20 -23.15
N THR A 2 -23.36 -10.37 -22.68
CA THR A 2 -23.85 -9.22 -23.45
C THR A 2 -22.83 -8.12 -23.27
N ASP A 3 -22.19 -7.70 -24.37
CA ASP A 3 -21.42 -6.45 -24.44
C ASP A 3 -22.30 -5.32 -23.90
N LEU A 4 -21.97 -4.81 -22.73
CA LEU A 4 -22.50 -3.52 -22.26
C LEU A 4 -21.87 -2.46 -23.14
N GLU A 5 -22.57 -2.04 -24.21
CA GLU A 5 -22.22 -0.85 -24.98
C GLU A 5 -22.21 0.34 -24.00
N LEU A 6 -21.01 0.76 -23.62
CA LEU A 6 -20.78 1.98 -22.81
C LEU A 6 -21.30 3.17 -23.62
N ASN A 7 -22.44 3.73 -23.23
CA ASN A 7 -23.05 4.88 -23.90
C ASN A 7 -22.22 6.15 -23.63
N ARG A 8 -21.21 6.41 -24.47
CA ARG A 8 -20.37 7.61 -24.41
C ARG A 8 -21.01 8.77 -25.11
N LYS A 9 -20.92 9.96 -24.50
CA LYS A 9 -21.40 11.21 -25.08
C LYS A 9 -20.56 12.40 -24.59
N ILE A 10 -20.57 13.49 -25.35
CA ILE A 10 -20.06 14.78 -24.87
C ILE A 10 -21.18 15.46 -24.06
N ALA A 11 -20.84 15.86 -22.82
CA ALA A 11 -21.78 16.57 -21.95
C ALA A 11 -21.13 17.79 -21.30
N ILE A 12 -21.99 18.74 -20.92
CA ILE A 12 -21.59 19.91 -20.14
C ILE A 12 -21.95 19.61 -18.70
N ILE A 13 -20.93 19.49 -17.87
CA ILE A 13 -21.03 19.14 -16.46
C ILE A 13 -20.85 20.38 -15.60
N PHE A 14 -21.81 20.58 -14.73
CA PHE A 14 -21.82 21.59 -13.69
C PHE A 14 -21.63 20.89 -12.34
N ALA A 15 -20.62 21.27 -11.58
CA ALA A 15 -20.36 20.80 -10.23
C ALA A 15 -20.42 21.99 -9.26
N ALA A 16 -21.11 21.84 -8.14
CA ALA A 16 -21.17 22.84 -7.08
C ALA A 16 -21.06 22.18 -5.72
N ASP A 17 -20.39 22.86 -4.77
CA ASP A 17 -20.13 22.40 -3.43
C ASP A 17 -20.15 23.56 -2.43
N VAL A 18 -20.53 23.29 -1.17
CA VAL A 18 -20.58 24.33 -0.12
C VAL A 18 -19.22 24.46 0.55
N VAL A 19 -18.69 25.68 0.64
CA VAL A 19 -17.43 25.97 1.31
C VAL A 19 -17.55 25.68 2.81
N ASP A 20 -16.59 24.90 3.34
CA ASP A 20 -16.45 24.58 4.77
C ASP A 20 -17.70 23.91 5.40
N TYR A 21 -18.48 23.16 4.61
CA TYR A 21 -19.70 22.51 5.12
C TYR A 21 -19.41 21.51 6.25
N SER A 22 -18.32 20.75 6.17
CA SER A 22 -17.94 19.79 7.22
C SER A 22 -17.69 20.50 8.57
N VAL A 23 -17.05 21.67 8.55
CA VAL A 23 -16.82 22.47 9.77
C VAL A 23 -18.15 22.94 10.36
N LYS A 24 -19.08 23.39 9.52
CA LYS A 24 -20.43 23.79 9.98
C LYS A 24 -21.22 22.64 10.59
N MET A 25 -21.06 21.44 10.03
CA MET A 25 -21.65 20.20 10.56
C MET A 25 -21.09 19.85 11.94
N GLU A 26 -19.78 20.05 12.15
CA GLU A 26 -19.14 19.84 13.45
C GLU A 26 -19.57 20.87 14.49
N GLU A 27 -19.76 22.13 14.08
CA GLU A 27 -20.20 23.20 14.98
C GLU A 27 -21.68 23.09 15.37
N ASN A 28 -22.57 22.87 14.41
CA ASN A 28 -24.01 22.69 14.64
C ASN A 28 -24.69 21.92 13.48
N GLU A 29 -24.82 20.63 13.64
CA GLU A 29 -25.38 19.71 12.63
C GLU A 29 -26.79 20.12 12.17
N ASN A 30 -27.70 20.42 13.12
CA ASN A 30 -29.08 20.76 12.79
C ASN A 30 -29.19 22.06 11.98
N SER A 31 -28.43 23.09 12.38
CA SER A 31 -28.38 24.38 11.68
C SER A 31 -27.77 24.21 10.28
N ALA A 32 -26.69 23.44 10.15
CA ALA A 32 -26.02 23.20 8.88
C ALA A 32 -26.95 22.46 7.88
N ILE A 33 -27.65 21.42 8.33
CA ILE A 33 -28.61 20.66 7.50
C ILE A 33 -29.78 21.57 7.08
N GLN A 34 -30.32 22.38 7.99
CA GLN A 34 -31.42 23.29 7.68
C GLN A 34 -30.98 24.36 6.65
N ALA A 35 -29.82 24.96 6.83
CA ALA A 35 -29.27 25.95 5.92
C ALA A 35 -28.94 25.35 4.53
N LEU A 36 -28.46 24.10 4.49
CA LEU A 36 -28.25 23.37 3.23
C LEU A 36 -29.58 23.13 2.48
N ASN A 37 -30.61 22.66 3.18
CA ASN A 37 -31.94 22.45 2.59
C ASN A 37 -32.51 23.75 2.00
N GLN A 38 -32.44 24.86 2.75
CA GLN A 38 -32.85 26.16 2.24
C GLN A 38 -32.04 26.62 1.02
N THR A 39 -30.76 26.28 0.98
CA THR A 39 -29.89 26.56 -0.17
C THR A 39 -30.31 25.74 -1.38
N ARG A 40 -30.60 24.45 -1.20
CA ARG A 40 -31.09 23.55 -2.25
C ARG A 40 -32.45 24.01 -2.80
N GLU A 41 -33.36 24.52 -1.95
CA GLU A 41 -34.62 25.12 -2.38
C GLU A 41 -34.45 26.29 -3.36
N LYS A 42 -33.28 26.94 -3.36
CA LYS A 42 -32.94 28.00 -4.31
C LYS A 42 -32.18 27.47 -5.53
N VAL A 43 -31.20 26.60 -5.30
CA VAL A 43 -30.28 26.09 -6.33
C VAL A 43 -30.97 25.15 -7.31
N ASP A 44 -31.74 24.17 -6.81
CA ASP A 44 -32.35 23.14 -7.65
C ASP A 44 -33.38 23.71 -8.67
N PRO A 45 -34.26 24.65 -8.29
CA PRO A 45 -35.15 25.29 -9.24
C PRO A 45 -34.42 26.15 -10.30
N LEU A 46 -33.29 26.77 -9.94
CA LEU A 46 -32.49 27.53 -10.90
C LEU A 46 -31.83 26.58 -11.92
N ILE A 47 -31.29 25.47 -11.50
CA ILE A 47 -30.74 24.45 -12.41
C ILE A 47 -31.84 24.01 -13.40
N ALA A 48 -33.03 23.69 -12.90
CA ALA A 48 -34.17 23.29 -13.75
C ALA A 48 -34.63 24.42 -14.69
N LYS A 49 -34.70 25.68 -14.22
CA LYS A 49 -35.05 26.87 -15.02
C LYS A 49 -34.12 27.05 -16.22
N PHE A 50 -32.81 26.78 -16.05
CA PHE A 50 -31.81 26.83 -17.10
C PHE A 50 -31.65 25.50 -17.85
N LYS A 51 -32.64 24.59 -17.74
CA LYS A 51 -32.71 23.28 -18.43
C LYS A 51 -31.56 22.33 -18.06
N GLY A 52 -31.00 22.46 -16.86
CA GLY A 52 -30.07 21.51 -16.29
C GLY A 52 -30.81 20.32 -15.69
N ARG A 53 -30.19 19.16 -15.75
CA ARG A 53 -30.65 17.93 -15.10
C ARG A 53 -29.67 17.56 -14.00
N ILE A 54 -30.10 17.58 -12.75
CA ILE A 54 -29.30 17.04 -11.63
C ILE A 54 -29.23 15.53 -11.79
N PHE A 55 -28.01 14.98 -11.85
CA PHE A 55 -27.80 13.54 -12.01
C PHE A 55 -27.12 12.91 -10.78
N HIS A 56 -26.48 13.74 -9.93
CA HIS A 56 -25.84 13.25 -8.72
C HIS A 56 -25.87 14.29 -7.61
N THR A 57 -26.08 13.82 -6.36
CA THR A 57 -25.99 14.63 -5.15
C THR A 57 -25.32 13.82 -4.05
N ALA A 58 -24.31 14.37 -3.39
CA ALA A 58 -23.63 13.71 -2.28
C ALA A 58 -23.35 14.76 -1.18
N GLY A 59 -24.06 14.64 -0.05
CA GLY A 59 -23.98 15.65 1.01
C GLY A 59 -24.38 17.03 0.51
N ASP A 60 -23.45 17.96 0.56
CA ASP A 60 -23.59 19.36 0.11
C ASP A 60 -23.26 19.56 -1.39
N SER A 61 -22.71 18.54 -2.05
CA SER A 61 -22.33 18.60 -3.45
C SER A 61 -23.50 18.32 -4.40
N VAL A 62 -23.54 19.06 -5.52
CA VAL A 62 -24.55 18.93 -6.59
C VAL A 62 -23.85 18.83 -7.92
N MET A 63 -24.20 17.79 -8.70
CA MET A 63 -23.77 17.67 -10.09
C MET A 63 -24.94 17.69 -11.06
N ALA A 64 -24.84 18.53 -12.09
CA ALA A 64 -25.88 18.64 -13.11
C ALA A 64 -25.31 18.60 -14.52
N GLU A 65 -26.10 18.07 -15.43
CA GLU A 65 -25.85 18.06 -16.88
C GLU A 65 -26.62 19.19 -17.55
N PHE A 66 -25.97 19.91 -18.46
CA PHE A 66 -26.59 20.93 -19.31
C PHE A 66 -26.42 20.58 -20.78
N LYS A 67 -27.37 21.02 -21.60
CA LYS A 67 -27.30 20.89 -23.05
C LYS A 67 -26.61 22.10 -23.74
N SER A 68 -26.54 23.24 -23.03
CA SER A 68 -25.97 24.49 -23.50
C SER A 68 -24.91 25.02 -22.54
N PRO A 69 -23.67 25.35 -23.03
CA PRO A 69 -22.64 25.97 -22.19
C PRO A 69 -23.06 27.33 -21.66
N THR A 70 -23.82 28.10 -22.46
CA THR A 70 -24.33 29.42 -22.11
C THR A 70 -25.37 29.31 -20.98
N ASP A 71 -26.27 28.30 -21.03
CA ASP A 71 -27.26 28.08 -20.00
C ASP A 71 -26.57 27.66 -18.68
N ALA A 72 -25.52 26.81 -18.75
CA ALA A 72 -24.76 26.38 -17.56
C ALA A 72 -24.06 27.56 -16.88
N VAL A 73 -23.39 28.43 -17.63
CA VAL A 73 -22.69 29.60 -17.08
C VAL A 73 -23.69 30.63 -16.53
N ASN A 74 -24.79 30.92 -17.24
CA ASN A 74 -25.81 31.85 -16.75
C ASN A 74 -26.51 31.32 -15.49
N CYS A 75 -26.75 29.99 -15.42
CA CYS A 75 -27.26 29.34 -14.24
C CYS A 75 -26.33 29.53 -13.03
N ALA A 76 -25.02 29.27 -13.21
CA ALA A 76 -24.02 29.45 -12.18
C ALA A 76 -23.98 30.90 -11.66
N VAL A 77 -24.02 31.87 -12.55
CA VAL A 77 -24.04 33.29 -12.19
C VAL A 77 -25.30 33.67 -11.40
N GLU A 78 -26.46 33.17 -11.84
CA GLU A 78 -27.73 33.46 -11.17
C GLU A 78 -27.77 32.81 -9.77
N ILE A 79 -27.28 31.58 -9.63
CA ILE A 79 -27.12 30.90 -8.33
C ILE A 79 -26.25 31.75 -7.38
N GLN A 80 -25.07 32.16 -7.84
CA GLN A 80 -24.15 32.95 -7.00
C GLN A 80 -24.77 34.30 -6.59
N LYS A 81 -25.48 34.97 -7.50
CA LYS A 81 -26.20 36.22 -7.18
C LYS A 81 -27.28 36.04 -6.11
N GLU A 82 -28.08 34.99 -6.27
CA GLU A 82 -29.17 34.68 -5.32
C GLU A 82 -28.62 34.35 -3.93
N LEU A 83 -27.55 33.54 -3.87
CA LEU A 83 -26.91 33.14 -2.61
C LEU A 83 -26.18 34.30 -1.92
N ILE A 84 -25.49 35.14 -2.66
CA ILE A 84 -24.85 36.33 -2.11
C ILE A 84 -25.92 37.27 -1.47
N GLN A 85 -27.07 37.47 -2.15
CA GLN A 85 -28.18 38.25 -1.63
C GLN A 85 -28.82 37.63 -0.38
N ARG A 86 -28.99 36.29 -0.37
CA ARG A 86 -29.47 35.53 0.80
C ARG A 86 -28.52 35.68 1.97
N ASN A 87 -27.23 35.46 1.75
CA ASN A 87 -26.20 35.49 2.79
C ASN A 87 -26.02 36.87 3.44
N GLN A 88 -26.47 37.95 2.79
CA GLN A 88 -26.53 39.27 3.40
C GLN A 88 -27.67 39.44 4.41
N LYS A 89 -28.69 38.55 4.39
CA LYS A 89 -29.91 38.66 5.19
C LYS A 89 -30.01 37.61 6.30
N VAL A 90 -29.05 36.69 6.38
CA VAL A 90 -29.00 35.62 7.38
C VAL A 90 -27.77 35.76 8.27
N ASP A 91 -27.80 35.15 9.45
CA ASP A 91 -26.69 35.11 10.38
C ASP A 91 -25.48 34.36 9.81
N LEU A 92 -24.29 34.59 10.39
CA LEU A 92 -23.04 34.00 9.87
C LEU A 92 -23.06 32.49 9.81
N ASP A 93 -23.69 31.85 10.78
CA ASP A 93 -23.77 30.36 10.88
C ASP A 93 -24.67 29.75 9.81
N GLU A 94 -25.67 30.53 9.33
CA GLU A 94 -26.60 30.09 8.30
C GLU A 94 -26.14 30.42 6.87
N ARG A 95 -25.01 31.11 6.71
CA ARG A 95 -24.48 31.47 5.38
C ARG A 95 -23.94 30.23 4.67
N MET A 96 -24.33 30.04 3.43
CA MET A 96 -23.85 28.99 2.54
C MET A 96 -23.20 29.64 1.31
N ASN A 97 -21.90 29.50 1.20
CA ASN A 97 -21.11 29.99 0.08
C ASN A 97 -20.81 28.81 -0.84
N LEU A 98 -21.07 28.94 -2.13
CA LEU A 98 -20.80 27.85 -3.09
C LEU A 98 -19.55 28.13 -3.91
N ARG A 99 -18.84 27.04 -4.23
CA ARG A 99 -17.86 26.96 -5.32
C ARG A 99 -18.54 26.30 -6.52
N ILE A 100 -18.28 26.77 -7.73
CA ILE A 100 -18.88 26.18 -8.94
C ILE A 100 -17.80 25.95 -10.00
N GLY A 101 -17.78 24.74 -10.57
CA GLY A 101 -16.93 24.31 -11.67
C GLY A 101 -17.75 23.85 -12.87
N ILE A 102 -17.41 24.31 -14.09
CA ILE A 102 -18.14 23.92 -15.32
C ILE A 102 -17.14 23.43 -16.37
N ASN A 103 -17.38 22.23 -16.88
CA ASN A 103 -16.56 21.62 -17.92
C ASN A 103 -17.41 21.00 -19.03
N MET A 104 -16.86 20.91 -20.24
CA MET A 104 -17.41 20.13 -21.33
C MET A 104 -16.40 19.05 -21.72
N GLY A 105 -16.82 17.80 -21.68
CA GLY A 105 -15.96 16.66 -21.99
C GLY A 105 -16.70 15.36 -22.22
N ASP A 106 -15.93 14.32 -22.52
CA ASP A 106 -16.45 12.96 -22.72
C ASP A 106 -16.92 12.36 -21.39
N VAL A 107 -18.11 11.76 -21.40
CA VAL A 107 -18.73 11.10 -20.26
C VAL A 107 -19.37 9.79 -20.69
N ILE A 108 -19.45 8.87 -19.75
CA ILE A 108 -20.17 7.61 -19.86
C ILE A 108 -21.51 7.78 -19.14
N ALA A 109 -22.61 7.58 -19.87
CA ALA A 109 -23.95 7.55 -19.28
C ALA A 109 -24.30 6.11 -18.88
N GLN A 110 -24.54 5.92 -17.59
CA GLN A 110 -24.97 4.64 -17.04
C GLN A 110 -26.16 4.89 -16.12
N ASP A 111 -27.29 4.29 -16.41
CA ASP A 111 -28.57 4.58 -15.79
C ASP A 111 -28.88 6.09 -15.88
N ASP A 112 -29.23 6.74 -14.78
CA ASP A 112 -29.42 8.19 -14.74
C ASP A 112 -28.18 9.00 -14.35
N ASN A 113 -27.02 8.35 -14.19
CA ASN A 113 -25.77 8.96 -13.76
C ASN A 113 -24.77 9.19 -14.90
N LEU A 114 -23.79 10.07 -14.67
CA LEU A 114 -22.70 10.35 -15.61
C LEU A 114 -21.35 10.16 -14.91
N PHE A 115 -20.42 9.48 -15.62
CA PHE A 115 -19.08 9.18 -15.14
C PHE A 115 -18.04 9.58 -16.17
N GLY A 116 -16.76 9.65 -15.78
CA GLY A 116 -15.64 9.84 -16.68
C GLY A 116 -14.89 11.16 -16.49
N GLU A 117 -13.91 11.39 -17.37
CA GLU A 117 -12.98 12.52 -17.25
C GLU A 117 -13.69 13.87 -17.29
N GLY A 118 -14.76 13.98 -18.09
CA GLY A 118 -15.57 15.21 -18.16
C GLY A 118 -16.15 15.63 -16.81
N VAL A 119 -16.63 14.67 -16.01
CA VAL A 119 -17.16 14.89 -14.66
C VAL A 119 -16.03 15.25 -13.70
N ASN A 120 -14.92 14.52 -13.75
CA ASN A 120 -13.77 14.75 -12.88
C ASN A 120 -13.16 16.15 -13.06
N ILE A 121 -13.07 16.65 -14.29
CA ILE A 121 -12.55 18.00 -14.56
C ILE A 121 -13.51 19.06 -13.99
N ALA A 122 -14.84 18.88 -14.10
CA ALA A 122 -15.82 19.80 -13.51
C ALA A 122 -15.67 19.89 -11.98
N ALA A 123 -15.55 18.75 -11.30
CA ALA A 123 -15.32 18.68 -9.86
C ALA A 123 -13.98 19.34 -9.46
N ARG A 124 -12.92 19.14 -10.26
CA ARG A 124 -11.62 19.79 -10.01
C ARG A 124 -11.64 21.31 -10.22
N LEU A 125 -12.43 21.80 -11.16
CA LEU A 125 -12.66 23.25 -11.34
C LEU A 125 -13.43 23.81 -10.16
N GLU A 126 -14.46 23.10 -9.70
CA GLU A 126 -15.22 23.46 -8.51
C GLU A 126 -14.31 23.56 -7.28
N ALA A 127 -13.52 22.55 -6.97
CA ALA A 127 -12.61 22.53 -5.81
C ALA A 127 -11.56 23.66 -5.82
N LYS A 128 -11.18 24.15 -7.02
CA LYS A 128 -10.27 25.31 -7.17
C LYS A 128 -10.96 26.66 -7.25
N ALA A 129 -12.27 26.68 -7.33
CA ALA A 129 -13.01 27.94 -7.39
C ALA A 129 -12.91 28.65 -6.02
N PRO A 130 -12.71 29.97 -5.99
CA PRO A 130 -12.80 30.71 -4.76
C PRO A 130 -14.22 30.65 -4.19
N SER A 131 -14.39 30.90 -2.89
CA SER A 131 -15.71 31.08 -2.26
C SER A 131 -16.55 32.06 -3.09
N ASP A 132 -17.79 31.68 -3.37
CA ASP A 132 -18.71 32.42 -4.27
C ASP A 132 -18.19 32.61 -5.71
N GLY A 133 -17.20 31.80 -6.11
CA GLY A 133 -16.59 31.87 -7.44
C GLY A 133 -17.13 30.83 -8.41
N ILE A 134 -16.85 31.07 -9.71
CA ILE A 134 -17.20 30.18 -10.80
C ILE A 134 -15.95 30.00 -11.66
N LEU A 135 -15.48 28.75 -11.82
CA LEU A 135 -14.42 28.40 -12.75
C LEU A 135 -14.97 27.57 -13.91
N ILE A 136 -14.48 27.88 -15.10
CA ILE A 136 -14.86 27.17 -16.32
C ILE A 136 -13.63 26.66 -17.07
N SER A 137 -13.75 25.54 -17.77
CA SER A 137 -12.71 25.01 -18.64
C SER A 137 -12.55 25.87 -19.90
N LYS A 138 -11.40 25.71 -20.59
CA LYS A 138 -11.14 26.36 -21.87
C LYS A 138 -12.24 26.06 -22.88
N ASN A 139 -12.71 24.83 -22.96
CA ASN A 139 -13.75 24.43 -23.90
C ASN A 139 -15.06 25.21 -23.66
N ILE A 140 -15.45 25.41 -22.43
CA ILE A 140 -16.62 26.23 -22.07
C ILE A 140 -16.34 27.69 -22.40
N TYR A 141 -15.18 28.25 -22.02
CA TYR A 141 -14.80 29.65 -22.31
C TYR A 141 -14.91 29.98 -23.80
N GLU A 142 -14.34 29.16 -24.67
CA GLU A 142 -14.36 29.36 -26.11
C GLU A 142 -15.79 29.46 -26.69
N LEU A 143 -16.73 28.71 -26.08
CA LEU A 143 -18.13 28.68 -26.52
C LEU A 143 -18.99 29.83 -25.98
N VAL A 144 -18.62 30.40 -24.80
CA VAL A 144 -19.47 31.39 -24.10
C VAL A 144 -18.95 32.82 -24.18
N ARG A 145 -17.66 33.06 -24.47
CA ARG A 145 -17.01 34.38 -24.41
C ARG A 145 -17.68 35.44 -25.30
N SER A 146 -18.30 35.03 -26.42
CA SER A 146 -19.00 35.94 -27.37
C SER A 146 -20.53 35.86 -27.26
N ARG A 147 -21.06 35.07 -26.31
CA ARG A 147 -22.50 34.79 -26.16
C ARG A 147 -23.06 35.19 -24.82
N THR A 148 -22.22 35.71 -23.93
CA THR A 148 -22.58 36.21 -22.61
C THR A 148 -21.93 37.55 -22.37
N ASP A 149 -22.57 38.41 -21.55
CA ASP A 149 -22.04 39.72 -21.14
C ASP A 149 -21.06 39.62 -19.95
N HIS A 150 -20.61 38.43 -19.60
CA HIS A 150 -19.69 38.21 -18.49
C HIS A 150 -18.24 38.44 -18.94
N SER A 151 -17.41 38.96 -18.02
CA SER A 151 -15.97 39.03 -18.19
C SER A 151 -15.31 37.76 -17.73
N PHE A 152 -14.16 37.42 -18.31
CA PHE A 152 -13.44 36.18 -17.97
C PHE A 152 -11.96 36.49 -17.68
N LEU A 153 -11.48 36.04 -16.52
CA LEU A 153 -10.07 36.11 -16.16
C LEU A 153 -9.39 34.77 -16.46
N ASN A 154 -8.38 34.81 -17.31
CA ASN A 154 -7.58 33.62 -17.62
C ASN A 154 -6.64 33.32 -16.43
N LEU A 155 -6.82 32.19 -15.78
CA LEU A 155 -5.99 31.73 -14.67
C LEU A 155 -4.78 30.88 -15.13
N GLY A 156 -4.64 30.70 -16.45
CA GLY A 156 -3.58 29.89 -17.03
C GLY A 156 -3.84 28.38 -16.90
N ARG A 157 -2.77 27.64 -17.11
CA ARG A 157 -2.81 26.17 -17.02
C ARG A 157 -2.83 25.77 -15.55
N GLN A 158 -3.89 25.10 -15.14
CA GLN A 158 -4.06 24.54 -13.81
C GLN A 158 -3.69 23.07 -13.86
N GLN A 159 -2.86 22.64 -12.94
CA GLN A 159 -2.52 21.24 -12.76
C GLN A 159 -3.23 20.73 -11.51
N VAL A 160 -4.03 19.67 -11.66
CA VAL A 160 -4.67 18.99 -10.55
C VAL A 160 -4.45 17.50 -10.76
N LYS A 161 -3.60 16.89 -9.92
CA LYS A 161 -3.10 15.53 -10.09
C LYS A 161 -2.44 15.39 -11.49
N LYS A 162 -2.76 14.34 -12.24
CA LYS A 162 -2.21 14.11 -13.60
C LYS A 162 -2.90 14.91 -14.72
N THR A 163 -4.03 15.54 -14.43
CA THR A 163 -4.81 16.28 -15.44
C THR A 163 -4.44 17.75 -15.45
N SER A 164 -3.99 18.24 -16.60
CA SER A 164 -3.69 19.64 -16.82
C SER A 164 -4.78 20.25 -17.70
N PHE A 165 -5.44 21.30 -17.21
CA PHE A 165 -6.48 22.01 -17.94
C PHE A 165 -6.31 23.52 -17.79
N GLN A 166 -6.76 24.28 -18.78
CA GLN A 166 -6.78 25.74 -18.69
C GLN A 166 -8.10 26.19 -18.09
N ALA A 167 -8.02 27.00 -17.02
CA ALA A 167 -9.17 27.50 -16.29
C ALA A 167 -9.37 29.00 -16.50
N TYR A 168 -10.62 29.41 -16.50
CA TYR A 168 -11.07 30.80 -16.56
C TYR A 168 -12.04 31.06 -15.42
N GLN A 169 -11.83 32.17 -14.70
CA GLN A 169 -12.78 32.64 -13.70
C GLN A 169 -13.82 33.55 -14.36
N VAL A 170 -15.08 33.32 -14.07
CA VAL A 170 -16.19 34.16 -14.53
C VAL A 170 -16.32 35.37 -13.61
N ASP A 171 -16.20 36.58 -14.15
CA ASP A 171 -16.47 37.83 -13.45
C ASP A 171 -17.88 38.33 -13.84
N PHE A 172 -18.79 38.32 -12.89
CA PHE A 172 -20.19 38.71 -13.08
C PHE A 172 -20.58 39.98 -12.30
N GLY A 173 -19.58 40.74 -11.83
CA GLY A 173 -19.77 42.08 -11.26
C GLY A 173 -20.47 42.13 -9.90
N PHE A 174 -20.60 41.01 -9.18
CA PHE A 174 -21.24 40.94 -7.86
C PHE A 174 -20.26 40.49 -6.78
N GLY A 175 -20.21 41.24 -5.63
CA GLY A 175 -19.41 40.92 -4.47
C GLY A 175 -17.94 41.34 -4.57
N LYS A 176 -17.23 41.35 -3.42
CA LYS A 176 -15.77 41.50 -3.38
C LYS A 176 -15.14 40.15 -3.82
N GLN A 177 -15.09 39.90 -5.09
CA GLN A 177 -14.31 38.76 -5.60
C GLN A 177 -12.84 39.02 -5.27
N LYS A 178 -12.22 38.14 -4.48
CA LYS A 178 -10.76 38.07 -4.38
C LYS A 178 -10.22 37.68 -5.73
N VAL A 179 -9.82 38.71 -6.52
CA VAL A 179 -9.15 38.49 -7.80
C VAL A 179 -7.79 37.90 -7.49
N LEU A 180 -7.60 36.63 -7.84
CA LEU A 180 -6.29 36.01 -7.86
C LEU A 180 -5.42 36.69 -8.92
N ASN A 181 -4.54 37.59 -8.48
CA ASN A 181 -3.50 38.28 -9.25
C ASN A 181 -3.94 39.30 -10.32
N ARG A 182 -4.15 40.51 -9.90
CA ARG A 182 -4.02 41.67 -10.78
C ARG A 182 -2.55 42.08 -10.85
N LYS A 183 -1.90 41.94 -12.01
CA LYS A 183 -0.65 42.64 -12.31
C LYS A 183 -0.93 44.13 -12.32
N THR A 184 -0.63 44.82 -11.23
CA THR A 184 -0.63 46.29 -11.18
C THR A 184 0.55 46.78 -12.02
N GLN A 185 0.25 47.49 -13.11
CA GLN A 185 1.23 48.32 -13.79
C GLN A 185 1.52 49.54 -12.89
N PHE A 186 2.67 49.53 -12.24
CA PHE A 186 3.21 50.73 -11.57
C PHE A 186 4.08 51.49 -12.55
N SER A 187 3.76 52.79 -12.70
CA SER A 187 4.59 53.79 -13.39
C SER A 187 5.83 54.05 -12.54
N PHE A 188 7.01 53.77 -13.07
CA PHE A 188 8.29 53.97 -12.38
C PHE A 188 8.80 55.40 -12.52
N LYS A 189 9.12 56.00 -11.40
CA LYS A 189 10.19 57.02 -11.30
C LYS A 189 11.38 56.37 -10.62
N PRO A 190 12.63 56.61 -11.06
CA PRO A 190 13.76 55.78 -10.69
C PRO A 190 14.30 56.10 -9.28
N ILE A 191 14.32 55.08 -8.42
CA ILE A 191 15.12 55.05 -7.19
C ILE A 191 16.07 53.85 -7.34
N ILE A 192 17.27 54.10 -7.89
CA ILE A 192 18.19 53.10 -8.41
C ILE A 192 18.97 52.31 -7.33
N ALA A 193 18.80 52.61 -6.03
CA ALA A 193 19.64 52.03 -4.97
C ALA A 193 18.96 51.03 -4.01
N VAL A 194 17.62 50.85 -4.08
CA VAL A 194 16.90 49.96 -3.13
C VAL A 194 16.43 48.65 -3.77
N ILE A 195 16.48 48.56 -5.10
CA ILE A 195 15.95 47.44 -5.86
C ILE A 195 16.70 46.12 -5.61
N PRO A 196 18.06 46.05 -5.52
CA PRO A 196 18.73 44.76 -5.29
C PRO A 196 18.47 44.18 -3.91
N LEU A 197 18.30 45.02 -2.89
CA LEU A 197 17.99 44.58 -1.52
C LEU A 197 16.56 44.08 -1.39
N LEU A 198 15.59 44.73 -2.05
CA LEU A 198 14.20 44.29 -2.10
C LEU A 198 14.03 42.99 -2.92
N ILE A 199 14.81 42.79 -3.98
CA ILE A 199 14.80 41.54 -4.77
C ILE A 199 15.41 40.40 -3.95
N LEU A 200 16.46 40.66 -3.17
CA LEU A 200 17.07 39.67 -2.26
C LEU A 200 16.13 39.32 -1.09
N ILE A 201 15.44 40.31 -0.53
CA ILE A 201 14.45 40.09 0.53
C ILE A 201 13.20 39.39 -0.05
N LEU A 202 12.74 39.78 -1.22
CA LEU A 202 11.61 39.11 -1.90
C LEU A 202 11.97 37.69 -2.35
N GLY A 203 13.20 37.47 -2.83
CA GLY A 203 13.71 36.14 -3.14
C GLY A 203 13.86 35.25 -1.91
N ALA A 204 14.32 35.82 -0.79
CA ALA A 204 14.37 35.11 0.48
C ALA A 204 12.95 34.84 1.03
N VAL A 205 12.04 35.80 0.95
CA VAL A 205 10.64 35.63 1.38
C VAL A 205 9.93 34.58 0.49
N ILE A 206 10.15 34.60 -0.82
CA ILE A 206 9.59 33.55 -1.71
C ILE A 206 10.22 32.20 -1.39
N TYR A 207 11.53 32.13 -1.14
CA TYR A 207 12.22 30.90 -0.76
C TYR A 207 11.71 30.34 0.60
N PHE A 208 11.40 31.21 1.58
CA PHE A 208 10.83 30.80 2.88
C PHE A 208 9.31 30.59 2.86
N LEU A 209 8.59 31.08 1.86
CA LEU A 209 7.13 30.89 1.72
C LEU A 209 6.78 29.68 0.82
N ASP A 210 7.77 29.06 0.17
CA ASP A 210 7.58 27.89 -0.71
C ASP A 210 7.88 26.56 0.01
N GLU A 211 7.99 26.59 1.35
CA GLU A 211 7.98 25.35 2.11
C GLU A 211 6.57 24.76 2.05
N PRO A 212 6.41 23.49 1.64
CA PRO A 212 5.11 22.84 1.66
C PRO A 212 4.57 22.86 3.10
N GLU A 213 3.31 23.25 3.26
CA GLU A 213 2.62 23.19 4.54
C GLU A 213 2.72 21.76 5.07
N GLN A 214 3.38 21.59 6.23
CA GLN A 214 3.66 20.26 6.78
C GLN A 214 2.45 19.79 7.59
N ASP A 215 1.81 18.71 7.16
CA ASP A 215 0.66 18.12 7.85
C ASP A 215 1.07 17.39 9.14
N PHE A 216 2.35 16.94 9.20
CA PHE A 216 2.95 16.29 10.36
C PHE A 216 4.47 16.51 10.37
N GLN A 217 5.15 16.18 11.48
CA GLN A 217 6.61 16.33 11.55
C GLN A 217 7.32 15.38 10.56
N PRO A 218 8.20 15.90 9.67
CA PRO A 218 8.97 15.06 8.76
C PRO A 218 9.91 14.14 9.54
N LEU A 219 10.30 13.04 8.89
CA LEU A 219 11.26 12.09 9.45
C LEU A 219 12.63 12.75 9.72
N ASP A 220 13.28 12.36 10.81
CA ASP A 220 14.66 12.76 11.08
C ASP A 220 15.62 11.68 10.53
N LYS A 221 16.43 12.08 9.54
CA LYS A 221 17.41 11.17 8.92
C LYS A 221 18.41 10.55 9.90
N LYS A 222 18.59 11.13 11.09
CA LYS A 222 19.45 10.57 12.14
C LYS A 222 18.82 9.39 12.86
N ASN A 223 17.50 9.28 12.82
CA ASN A 223 16.75 8.22 13.49
C ASN A 223 16.41 7.03 12.56
N LEU A 224 16.85 7.10 11.30
CA LEU A 224 16.62 6.04 10.34
C LEU A 224 17.33 4.76 10.76
N ALA A 225 16.56 3.66 10.90
CA ALA A 225 17.11 2.33 11.11
C ALA A 225 17.86 1.81 9.87
N PHE A 226 17.43 2.26 8.67
CA PHE A 226 18.03 1.94 7.38
C PHE A 226 18.07 3.19 6.50
N THR A 227 19.03 3.28 5.59
CA THR A 227 19.06 4.34 4.57
C THR A 227 17.88 4.20 3.62
N ILE A 228 17.23 5.34 3.30
CA ILE A 228 16.13 5.35 2.31
C ILE A 228 16.74 5.02 0.94
N PRO A 229 16.16 4.05 0.19
CA PRO A 229 16.60 3.75 -1.17
C PRO A 229 16.43 4.94 -2.13
N ASP A 230 17.24 4.98 -3.20
CA ASP A 230 17.08 5.97 -4.27
C ASP A 230 15.78 5.76 -5.08
N THR A 231 15.30 4.50 -5.15
CA THR A 231 13.99 4.17 -5.73
C THR A 231 12.88 4.56 -4.78
N PRO A 232 11.67 4.91 -5.28
CA PRO A 232 10.49 5.11 -4.44
C PRO A 232 10.33 3.96 -3.44
N SER A 233 10.17 4.26 -2.16
CA SER A 233 10.12 3.26 -1.10
C SER A 233 8.93 3.49 -0.18
N ILE A 234 8.19 2.42 0.10
CA ILE A 234 6.93 2.48 0.84
C ILE A 234 6.83 1.37 1.89
N THR A 235 6.11 1.66 2.96
CA THR A 235 5.58 0.63 3.86
C THR A 235 4.08 0.83 4.04
N VAL A 236 3.38 -0.28 4.30
CA VAL A 236 1.96 -0.30 4.64
C VAL A 236 1.84 -0.54 6.14
N ALA A 237 1.31 0.45 6.85
CA ALA A 237 1.03 0.34 8.28
C ALA A 237 -0.25 -0.48 8.52
N PRO A 238 -0.43 -1.07 9.72
CA PRO A 238 -1.66 -1.75 10.07
C PRO A 238 -2.89 -0.85 9.90
N PHE A 239 -3.92 -1.36 9.23
CA PHE A 239 -5.22 -0.71 9.13
C PHE A 239 -6.03 -1.01 10.38
N LYS A 240 -6.38 0.00 11.15
CA LYS A 240 -7.06 -0.17 12.43
C LYS A 240 -8.57 -0.31 12.27
N SER A 241 -9.17 -1.27 13.00
CA SER A 241 -10.61 -1.29 13.14
C SER A 241 -11.08 -0.13 14.02
N LEU A 242 -12.08 0.63 13.56
CA LEU A 242 -12.71 1.69 14.37
C LEU A 242 -13.65 1.13 15.45
N VAL A 243 -14.01 -0.15 15.38
CA VAL A 243 -14.84 -0.85 16.37
C VAL A 243 -14.11 -2.11 16.80
N ALA A 244 -13.98 -2.29 18.11
CA ALA A 244 -13.38 -3.49 18.68
C ALA A 244 -14.34 -4.68 18.49
N ASP A 245 -14.19 -5.41 17.38
CA ASP A 245 -14.93 -6.63 17.10
C ASP A 245 -13.95 -7.77 16.77
N SER A 246 -13.92 -8.78 17.64
CA SER A 246 -13.05 -9.94 17.47
C SER A 246 -13.34 -10.74 16.19
N ALA A 247 -14.56 -10.65 15.65
CA ALA A 247 -14.95 -11.32 14.41
C ALA A 247 -14.30 -10.72 13.16
N THR A 248 -13.81 -9.48 13.22
CA THR A 248 -13.22 -8.76 12.08
C THR A 248 -11.70 -8.55 12.19
N ASN A 249 -11.05 -9.05 13.25
CA ASN A 249 -9.60 -8.89 13.47
C ASN A 249 -8.74 -9.47 12.34
N TYR A 250 -9.23 -10.49 11.63
CA TYR A 250 -8.51 -11.06 10.48
C TYR A 250 -8.39 -10.08 9.31
N LEU A 251 -9.30 -9.10 9.20
CA LEU A 251 -9.27 -8.09 8.14
C LEU A 251 -8.06 -7.17 8.25
N GLU A 252 -7.61 -6.85 9.46
CA GLU A 252 -6.43 -6.01 9.68
C GLU A 252 -5.22 -6.56 8.93
N LYS A 253 -4.94 -7.84 9.13
CA LYS A 253 -3.83 -8.53 8.44
C LYS A 253 -4.12 -8.70 6.95
N SER A 254 -5.33 -9.11 6.58
CA SER A 254 -5.71 -9.36 5.21
C SER A 254 -5.62 -8.12 4.33
N ILE A 255 -6.03 -6.94 4.82
CA ILE A 255 -5.93 -5.66 4.10
C ILE A 255 -4.46 -5.34 3.80
N VAL A 256 -3.60 -5.41 4.82
CA VAL A 256 -2.18 -5.09 4.69
C VAL A 256 -1.48 -6.06 3.72
N ASP A 257 -1.68 -7.36 3.91
CA ASP A 257 -1.03 -8.40 3.10
C ASP A 257 -1.42 -8.29 1.62
N ASN A 258 -2.69 -7.99 1.33
CA ASN A 258 -3.16 -7.79 -0.04
C ASN A 258 -2.55 -6.55 -0.70
N ILE A 259 -2.57 -5.40 -0.02
CA ILE A 259 -1.96 -4.18 -0.56
C ILE A 259 -0.46 -4.39 -0.80
N VAL A 260 0.25 -4.98 0.16
CA VAL A 260 1.68 -5.29 0.03
C VAL A 260 1.94 -6.25 -1.13
N SER A 261 1.10 -7.26 -1.31
CA SER A 261 1.21 -8.21 -2.44
C SER A 261 1.10 -7.50 -3.80
N VAL A 262 0.12 -6.60 -3.95
CA VAL A 262 -0.04 -5.82 -5.19
C VAL A 262 1.14 -4.87 -5.41
N LEU A 263 1.58 -4.17 -4.36
CA LEU A 263 2.69 -3.21 -4.45
C LEU A 263 4.03 -3.90 -4.77
N ASN A 264 4.28 -5.10 -4.23
CA ASN A 264 5.46 -5.91 -4.52
C ASN A 264 5.54 -6.36 -5.99
N GLY A 265 4.43 -6.36 -6.70
CA GLY A 265 4.42 -6.72 -8.13
C GLY A 265 5.13 -5.72 -9.05
N SER A 266 5.60 -4.57 -8.56
CA SER A 266 6.37 -3.60 -9.34
C SER A 266 7.83 -3.53 -8.88
N PRO A 267 8.81 -3.89 -9.72
CA PRO A 267 10.23 -3.79 -9.36
C PRO A 267 10.72 -2.34 -9.21
N ALA A 268 9.93 -1.36 -9.66
CA ALA A 268 10.23 0.07 -9.55
C ALA A 268 9.81 0.68 -8.20
N LEU A 269 9.16 -0.10 -7.32
CA LEU A 269 8.76 0.31 -5.98
C LEU A 269 9.40 -0.61 -4.94
N PHE A 270 10.19 -0.06 -4.04
CA PHE A 270 10.76 -0.81 -2.93
C PHE A 270 9.74 -0.87 -1.78
N VAL A 271 9.18 -2.04 -1.53
CA VAL A 271 8.16 -2.24 -0.50
C VAL A 271 8.77 -2.87 0.74
N VAL A 272 8.58 -2.23 1.89
CA VAL A 272 8.95 -2.78 3.20
C VAL A 272 7.70 -3.34 3.86
N SER A 273 7.65 -4.66 4.04
CA SER A 273 6.57 -5.33 4.75
C SER A 273 6.85 -5.26 6.25
N ILE A 274 6.10 -4.41 6.94
CA ILE A 274 6.05 -4.45 8.40
C ILE A 274 4.92 -5.41 8.76
N GLN A 275 5.24 -6.70 8.83
CA GLN A 275 4.29 -7.65 9.39
C GLN A 275 3.94 -7.20 10.81
N THR A 276 2.64 -7.25 11.13
CA THR A 276 2.00 -6.83 12.38
C THR A 276 2.80 -7.27 13.60
N ASN A 277 3.85 -6.55 13.93
CA ASN A 277 4.61 -6.80 15.14
C ASN A 277 3.94 -6.09 16.31
N GLU A 278 3.94 -6.78 17.43
CA GLU A 278 3.56 -6.22 18.72
C GLU A 278 4.23 -4.86 19.01
N MET A 279 5.37 -4.56 18.38
CA MET A 279 6.06 -3.27 18.45
C MET A 279 5.22 -2.10 17.92
N PHE A 280 4.29 -2.35 16.95
CA PHE A 280 3.36 -1.33 16.44
C PHE A 280 1.96 -1.42 17.06
N LYS A 281 1.64 -2.52 17.77
CA LYS A 281 0.36 -2.66 18.49
C LYS A 281 0.31 -1.82 19.77
N GLU A 282 1.45 -1.63 20.45
CA GLU A 282 1.54 -0.87 21.70
C GLU A 282 1.73 0.64 21.49
N LEU A 283 2.18 1.05 20.31
CA LEU A 283 2.36 2.44 19.94
C LEU A 283 1.26 2.77 18.92
N ASP A 284 0.58 3.87 19.11
CA ASP A 284 -0.10 4.56 18.00
C ASP A 284 1.01 5.31 17.22
N PRO A 285 1.71 4.63 16.29
CA PRO A 285 2.96 5.16 15.81
C PRO A 285 2.65 6.28 14.84
N GLU A 286 3.13 7.46 15.16
CA GLU A 286 3.20 8.55 14.21
C GLU A 286 3.82 8.06 12.89
N VAL A 287 3.28 8.49 11.76
CA VAL A 287 3.77 8.20 10.40
C VAL A 287 5.29 8.32 10.32
N ARG A 288 5.86 9.35 10.97
CA ARG A 288 7.29 9.58 11.07
C ARG A 288 8.06 8.39 11.64
N LYS A 289 7.62 7.85 12.79
CA LYS A 289 8.29 6.71 13.44
C LYS A 289 8.23 5.44 12.60
N ILE A 290 7.09 5.22 11.92
CA ILE A 290 6.95 4.10 10.99
C ILE A 290 7.99 4.23 9.88
N ALA A 291 8.08 5.40 9.25
CA ALA A 291 9.03 5.67 8.18
C ALA A 291 10.50 5.54 8.64
N GLU A 292 10.84 6.07 9.82
CA GLU A 292 12.18 5.99 10.41
C GLU A 292 12.59 4.53 10.68
N THR A 293 11.67 3.72 11.23
CA THR A 293 11.91 2.29 11.52
C THR A 293 12.02 1.46 10.25
N ALA A 294 11.14 1.71 9.27
CA ALA A 294 11.17 1.01 7.99
C ALA A 294 12.27 1.53 7.05
N GLY A 295 12.81 2.72 7.28
CA GLY A 295 13.75 3.40 6.39
C GLY A 295 13.15 3.65 5.01
N VAL A 296 11.91 4.14 4.93
CA VAL A 296 11.19 4.41 3.70
C VAL A 296 10.74 5.86 3.62
N ARG A 297 10.48 6.31 2.40
CA ARG A 297 9.95 7.65 2.17
C ARG A 297 8.44 7.72 2.38
N TYR A 298 7.71 6.72 1.88
CA TYR A 298 6.25 6.75 1.89
C TYR A 298 5.67 5.79 2.93
N VAL A 299 4.56 6.20 3.54
CA VAL A 299 3.79 5.37 4.48
C VAL A 299 2.33 5.40 4.05
N LEU A 300 1.78 4.23 3.73
CA LEU A 300 0.35 4.04 3.58
C LEU A 300 -0.23 3.56 4.90
N ASN A 301 -1.20 4.27 5.44
CA ASN A 301 -1.93 3.89 6.64
C ASN A 301 -3.43 4.07 6.44
N GLY A 302 -4.23 3.57 7.37
CA GLY A 302 -5.67 3.71 7.27
C GLY A 302 -6.44 3.08 8.42
N ASN A 303 -7.75 3.11 8.26
CA ASN A 303 -8.67 2.43 9.16
C ASN A 303 -9.82 1.79 8.38
N TYR A 304 -10.53 0.87 9.02
CA TYR A 304 -11.72 0.26 8.45
C TYR A 304 -12.83 0.14 9.48
N HIS A 305 -14.06 0.06 8.98
CA HIS A 305 -15.26 -0.12 9.78
C HIS A 305 -16.24 -1.03 9.05
N VAL A 306 -16.65 -2.11 9.70
CA VAL A 306 -17.64 -3.05 9.16
C VAL A 306 -18.98 -2.80 9.82
N VAL A 307 -20.05 -2.63 9.02
CA VAL A 307 -21.43 -2.46 9.48
C VAL A 307 -22.31 -3.43 8.74
N GLY A 308 -22.71 -4.50 9.41
CA GLY A 308 -23.50 -5.56 8.78
C GLY A 308 -22.73 -6.27 7.67
N LYS A 309 -23.13 -6.05 6.41
CA LYS A 309 -22.47 -6.61 5.22
C LYS A 309 -21.59 -5.62 4.46
N ASP A 310 -21.52 -4.39 4.93
CA ASP A 310 -20.77 -3.32 4.27
C ASP A 310 -19.50 -3.00 5.03
N ILE A 311 -18.46 -2.65 4.29
CA ILE A 311 -17.18 -2.18 4.84
C ILE A 311 -16.89 -0.78 4.32
N ARG A 312 -16.39 0.05 5.22
CA ARG A 312 -15.76 1.34 4.89
C ARG A 312 -14.27 1.25 5.15
N VAL A 313 -13.47 1.57 4.16
CA VAL A 313 -12.02 1.67 4.27
C VAL A 313 -11.60 3.12 4.03
N THR A 314 -10.82 3.68 4.93
CA THR A 314 -10.15 4.98 4.73
C THR A 314 -8.66 4.73 4.64
N ALA A 315 -8.00 5.27 3.62
CA ALA A 315 -6.57 5.12 3.41
C ALA A 315 -5.91 6.47 3.16
N GLN A 316 -4.67 6.63 3.64
CA GLN A 316 -3.85 7.82 3.45
C GLN A 316 -2.45 7.43 3.03
N LEU A 317 -1.92 8.09 2.00
CA LEU A 317 -0.54 7.98 1.56
C LEU A 317 0.23 9.22 2.01
N ASN A 318 1.28 9.00 2.79
CA ASN A 318 2.06 10.06 3.41
C ASN A 318 3.49 10.07 2.86
N ASP A 319 4.02 11.24 2.51
CA ASP A 319 5.44 11.46 2.26
C ASP A 319 6.12 11.86 3.58
N ALA A 320 6.71 10.87 4.25
CA ALA A 320 7.33 11.09 5.56
C ALA A 320 8.60 11.95 5.48
N LEU A 321 9.25 12.03 4.32
CA LEU A 321 10.42 12.87 4.13
C LEU A 321 10.07 14.36 4.17
N ASN A 322 8.92 14.72 3.60
CA ASN A 322 8.44 16.10 3.52
C ASN A 322 7.38 16.45 4.59
N GLY A 323 6.85 15.44 5.30
CA GLY A 323 5.82 15.64 6.33
C GLY A 323 4.45 16.02 5.76
N VAL A 324 4.11 15.54 4.56
CA VAL A 324 2.86 15.91 3.87
C VAL A 324 2.03 14.68 3.52
N ILE A 325 0.71 14.83 3.52
CA ILE A 325 -0.23 13.83 3.02
C ILE A 325 -0.34 14.00 1.50
N LEU A 326 0.11 13.00 0.74
CA LEU A 326 0.02 13.03 -0.73
C LEU A 326 -1.39 12.72 -1.21
N TRP A 327 -2.06 11.79 -0.53
CA TRP A 327 -3.38 11.33 -0.92
C TRP A 327 -4.15 10.80 0.29
N SER A 328 -5.47 11.00 0.26
CA SER A 328 -6.43 10.38 1.18
C SER A 328 -7.65 9.94 0.41
N GLY A 329 -8.12 8.73 0.68
CA GLY A 329 -9.28 8.13 0.04
C GLY A 329 -10.21 7.45 1.03
N LYS A 330 -11.51 7.46 0.72
CA LYS A 330 -12.55 6.78 1.48
C LYS A 330 -13.38 5.94 0.53
N PHE A 331 -13.53 4.67 0.87
CA PHE A 331 -14.17 3.66 0.06
C PHE A 331 -15.28 2.98 0.85
N ASP A 332 -16.47 2.92 0.28
CA ASP A 332 -17.63 2.23 0.82
C ASP A 332 -18.04 1.12 -0.14
N SER A 333 -18.17 -0.12 0.33
CA SER A 333 -18.52 -1.26 -0.51
C SER A 333 -19.11 -2.40 0.32
N PRO A 334 -19.84 -3.33 -0.30
CA PRO A 334 -20.10 -4.62 0.31
C PRO A 334 -18.78 -5.30 0.73
N LEU A 335 -18.78 -6.00 1.85
CA LEU A 335 -17.60 -6.71 2.36
C LEU A 335 -17.06 -7.73 1.33
N ASP A 336 -17.95 -8.28 0.51
CA ASP A 336 -17.59 -9.21 -0.56
C ASP A 336 -16.75 -8.55 -1.68
N ASP A 337 -16.84 -7.22 -1.83
CA ASP A 337 -16.10 -6.43 -2.83
C ASP A 337 -14.87 -5.71 -2.25
N LEU A 338 -14.48 -6.01 -0.99
CA LEU A 338 -13.34 -5.38 -0.30
C LEU A 338 -12.08 -5.33 -1.17
N PHE A 339 -11.81 -6.36 -1.92
CA PHE A 339 -10.56 -6.51 -2.65
C PHE A 339 -10.46 -5.62 -3.88
N SER A 340 -11.60 -5.31 -4.50
CA SER A 340 -11.64 -4.26 -5.53
C SER A 340 -11.17 -2.92 -4.97
N ILE A 341 -11.54 -2.61 -3.72
CA ILE A 341 -11.07 -1.41 -3.01
C ILE A 341 -9.55 -1.48 -2.79
N LEU A 342 -9.01 -2.62 -2.36
CA LEU A 342 -7.58 -2.76 -2.08
C LEU A 342 -6.74 -2.66 -3.35
N ASP A 343 -7.24 -3.18 -4.47
CA ASP A 343 -6.62 -2.99 -5.79
C ASP A 343 -6.65 -1.51 -6.21
N ASP A 344 -7.77 -0.80 -5.99
CA ASP A 344 -7.90 0.63 -6.29
C ASP A 344 -6.94 1.48 -5.43
N ILE A 345 -6.82 1.17 -4.13
CA ILE A 345 -5.86 1.82 -3.22
C ILE A 345 -4.44 1.59 -3.73
N SER A 346 -4.08 0.35 -4.07
CA SER A 346 -2.73 0.01 -4.53
C SER A 346 -2.39 0.69 -5.86
N ASN A 347 -3.33 0.72 -6.80
CA ASN A 347 -3.15 1.42 -8.08
C ASN A 347 -2.98 2.93 -7.86
N THR A 348 -3.73 3.52 -6.93
CA THR A 348 -3.58 4.93 -6.57
C THR A 348 -2.20 5.20 -5.97
N VAL A 349 -1.68 4.30 -5.12
CA VAL A 349 -0.32 4.42 -4.58
C VAL A 349 0.72 4.46 -5.70
N PHE A 350 0.67 3.56 -6.69
CA PHE A 350 1.58 3.59 -7.83
C PHE A 350 1.52 4.92 -8.59
N GLU A 351 0.31 5.46 -8.76
CA GLU A 351 0.11 6.75 -9.42
C GLU A 351 0.72 7.91 -8.65
N GLU A 352 0.49 7.98 -7.33
CA GLU A 352 0.94 9.10 -6.49
C GLU A 352 2.46 9.07 -6.25
N VAL A 353 3.09 7.89 -6.21
CA VAL A 353 4.55 7.78 -6.10
C VAL A 353 5.27 7.79 -7.45
N HIS A 354 4.53 8.00 -8.56
CA HIS A 354 5.04 8.11 -9.93
C HIS A 354 5.79 6.87 -10.43
N VAL A 355 5.31 5.70 -10.08
CA VAL A 355 5.84 4.42 -10.54
C VAL A 355 5.02 3.93 -11.74
N GLU A 356 5.69 3.71 -12.88
CA GLU A 356 5.06 3.06 -14.02
C GLU A 356 4.93 1.55 -13.76
N VAL A 357 3.70 1.04 -13.84
CA VAL A 357 3.42 -0.39 -13.68
C VAL A 357 3.27 -1.03 -15.04
N ALA A 358 4.15 -1.98 -15.36
CA ALA A 358 4.07 -2.79 -16.58
C ALA A 358 2.99 -3.88 -16.42
N GLY A 359 1.75 -3.54 -16.74
CA GLY A 359 0.62 -4.46 -16.62
C GLY A 359 -0.20 -4.26 -15.34
N LYS A 360 -1.39 -4.88 -15.30
CA LYS A 360 -2.20 -4.91 -14.06
C LYS A 360 -1.62 -5.98 -13.15
N ASN A 361 -0.91 -5.58 -12.09
CA ASN A 361 -0.59 -6.47 -11.01
C ASN A 361 -1.88 -6.87 -10.30
N ARG A 362 -2.12 -8.18 -10.20
CA ARG A 362 -3.26 -8.73 -9.49
C ARG A 362 -2.75 -9.33 -8.18
N SER A 363 -3.44 -9.05 -7.08
CA SER A 363 -3.20 -9.75 -5.82
C SER A 363 -3.47 -11.26 -5.99
N GLU A 364 -2.87 -12.10 -5.13
CA GLU A 364 -3.17 -13.55 -5.07
C GLU A 364 -4.67 -13.81 -5.02
N MET A 365 -5.39 -12.93 -4.39
CA MET A 365 -6.82 -13.01 -4.26
C MET A 365 -7.61 -12.78 -5.54
N ALA A 366 -7.08 -12.05 -6.52
CA ALA A 366 -7.73 -11.94 -7.84
C ALA A 366 -7.92 -13.30 -8.52
N PHE A 367 -7.29 -14.36 -8.00
CA PHE A 367 -7.51 -15.73 -8.41
C PHE A 367 -8.75 -16.37 -7.77
N PHE A 368 -9.33 -15.77 -6.72
CA PHE A 368 -10.50 -16.27 -6.01
C PHE A 368 -11.75 -15.49 -6.44
N THR A 369 -12.89 -16.16 -6.48
CA THR A 369 -14.16 -15.54 -6.90
C THR A 369 -14.96 -14.96 -5.73
N ASN A 370 -14.59 -15.30 -4.51
CA ASN A 370 -15.25 -14.80 -3.29
C ASN A 370 -14.28 -14.84 -2.10
N ASN A 371 -14.62 -14.08 -1.07
CA ASN A 371 -13.83 -13.92 0.14
C ASN A 371 -13.74 -15.20 0.99
N SER A 372 -14.78 -16.03 0.99
CA SER A 372 -14.80 -17.26 1.78
C SER A 372 -13.72 -18.21 1.31
N ASP A 373 -13.63 -18.46 0.00
CA ASP A 373 -12.60 -19.33 -0.60
C ASP A 373 -11.19 -18.82 -0.30
N TYR A 374 -10.98 -17.50 -0.36
CA TYR A 374 -9.67 -16.91 -0.02
C TYR A 374 -9.35 -17.03 1.47
N THR A 375 -10.30 -16.78 2.35
CA THR A 375 -10.10 -16.93 3.81
C THR A 375 -9.78 -18.38 4.17
N GLU A 376 -10.48 -19.33 3.56
CA GLU A 376 -10.22 -20.75 3.75
C GLU A 376 -8.84 -21.14 3.21
N TYR A 377 -8.42 -20.60 2.04
CA TYR A 377 -7.06 -20.78 1.53
C TYR A 377 -5.99 -20.27 2.49
N LEU A 378 -6.17 -19.06 3.07
CA LEU A 378 -5.25 -18.51 4.06
C LEU A 378 -5.13 -19.39 5.31
N ASN A 379 -6.24 -19.97 5.78
CA ASN A 379 -6.22 -20.93 6.87
C ASN A 379 -5.44 -22.19 6.50
N CYS A 380 -5.61 -22.73 5.28
CA CYS A 380 -4.81 -23.86 4.80
C CYS A 380 -3.32 -23.54 4.72
N PHE A 381 -2.98 -22.32 4.28
CA PHE A 381 -1.61 -21.84 4.22
C PHE A 381 -1.00 -21.67 5.61
N GLU A 382 -1.75 -21.15 6.59
CA GLU A 382 -1.31 -21.05 7.98
C GLU A 382 -1.00 -22.44 8.56
N ILE A 383 -1.87 -23.42 8.36
CA ILE A 383 -1.64 -24.81 8.78
C ILE A 383 -0.37 -25.38 8.15
N PHE A 384 -0.12 -25.11 6.86
CA PHE A 384 1.05 -25.58 6.13
C PHE A 384 2.38 -25.04 6.71
N GLN A 385 2.38 -23.84 7.31
CA GLN A 385 3.61 -23.24 7.87
C GLN A 385 4.20 -24.05 9.04
N TYR A 386 3.48 -25.01 9.61
CA TYR A 386 3.96 -25.90 10.65
C TYR A 386 4.55 -27.18 10.06
N TYR A 387 5.85 -27.39 10.25
CA TYR A 387 6.62 -28.52 9.70
C TYR A 387 6.47 -29.76 10.58
N THR A 388 5.25 -30.24 10.83
CA THR A 388 4.97 -31.47 11.58
C THR A 388 4.12 -32.44 10.77
N PRO A 389 4.24 -33.76 11.01
CA PRO A 389 3.45 -34.79 10.30
C PRO A 389 1.95 -34.54 10.32
N ASP A 390 1.41 -34.17 11.50
CA ASP A 390 -0.01 -33.95 11.67
C ASP A 390 -0.50 -32.70 10.93
N LYS A 391 0.29 -31.60 10.98
CA LYS A 391 -0.05 -30.36 10.30
C LYS A 391 0.04 -30.50 8.77
N ASN A 392 1.01 -31.24 8.24
CA ASN A 392 1.07 -31.54 6.81
C ASN A 392 -0.20 -32.26 6.32
N LYS A 393 -0.69 -33.27 7.10
CA LYS A 393 -1.95 -33.97 6.80
C LYS A 393 -3.16 -33.04 6.88
N GLN A 394 -3.21 -32.18 7.91
CA GLN A 394 -4.29 -31.20 8.08
C GLN A 394 -4.30 -30.19 6.91
N ALA A 395 -3.13 -29.68 6.49
CA ALA A 395 -3.04 -28.76 5.35
C ALA A 395 -3.51 -29.41 4.04
N GLU A 396 -3.14 -30.68 3.79
CA GLU A 396 -3.62 -31.41 2.62
C GLU A 396 -5.14 -31.62 2.65
N ALA A 397 -5.70 -32.00 3.79
CA ALA A 397 -7.14 -32.14 3.96
C ALA A 397 -7.85 -30.80 3.73
N CYS A 398 -7.34 -29.73 4.33
CA CYS A 398 -7.85 -28.38 4.16
C CYS A 398 -7.92 -27.97 2.68
N VAL A 399 -6.84 -28.16 1.91
CA VAL A 399 -6.81 -27.85 0.47
C VAL A 399 -7.82 -28.69 -0.32
N LYS A 400 -8.04 -29.96 0.05
CA LYS A 400 -9.03 -30.83 -0.60
C LYS A 400 -10.46 -30.47 -0.29
N ASP A 401 -10.71 -29.85 0.88
CA ASP A 401 -12.05 -29.45 1.32
C ASP A 401 -12.47 -28.08 0.73
N LEU A 402 -11.54 -27.32 0.13
CA LEU A 402 -11.87 -26.09 -0.57
C LEU A 402 -12.85 -26.32 -1.74
N SER A 403 -13.58 -25.30 -2.12
CA SER A 403 -14.48 -25.38 -3.27
C SER A 403 -13.74 -25.83 -4.54
N THR A 404 -14.42 -26.52 -5.46
CA THR A 404 -13.81 -26.96 -6.74
C THR A 404 -13.23 -25.80 -7.52
N LEU A 405 -13.84 -24.62 -7.40
CA LEU A 405 -13.39 -23.39 -8.04
C LEU A 405 -12.10 -22.88 -7.41
N ALA A 406 -12.03 -22.81 -6.08
CA ALA A 406 -10.83 -22.44 -5.34
C ALA A 406 -9.67 -23.39 -5.63
N GLN A 407 -9.91 -24.72 -5.62
CA GLN A 407 -8.91 -25.73 -5.97
C GLN A 407 -8.35 -25.56 -7.40
N SER A 408 -9.11 -24.94 -8.30
CA SER A 408 -8.66 -24.67 -9.67
C SER A 408 -7.70 -23.50 -9.78
N THR A 409 -7.61 -22.64 -8.76
CA THR A 409 -6.78 -21.43 -8.75
C THR A 409 -5.28 -21.74 -8.67
N ALA A 410 -4.44 -20.81 -9.16
CA ALA A 410 -2.98 -20.97 -9.13
C ALA A 410 -2.43 -21.03 -7.69
N PRO A 411 -2.81 -20.14 -6.74
CA PRO A 411 -2.30 -20.19 -5.36
C PRO A 411 -2.59 -21.51 -4.65
N VAL A 412 -3.82 -22.06 -4.79
CA VAL A 412 -4.19 -23.33 -4.14
C VAL A 412 -3.41 -24.51 -4.74
N LYS A 413 -3.27 -24.56 -6.06
CA LYS A 413 -2.44 -25.60 -6.70
C LYS A 413 -0.98 -25.52 -6.24
N PHE A 414 -0.46 -24.30 -6.10
CA PHE A 414 0.91 -24.08 -5.67
C PHE A 414 1.12 -24.51 -4.21
N LEU A 415 0.21 -24.11 -3.31
CA LEU A 415 0.21 -24.59 -1.93
C LEU A 415 0.18 -26.13 -1.87
N HIS A 416 -0.63 -26.77 -2.72
CA HIS A 416 -0.69 -28.22 -2.82
C HIS A 416 0.67 -28.83 -3.24
N GLY A 417 1.37 -28.19 -4.20
CA GLY A 417 2.73 -28.58 -4.58
C GLY A 417 3.72 -28.49 -3.42
N TRP A 418 3.66 -27.42 -2.64
CA TRP A 418 4.48 -27.23 -1.44
C TRP A 418 4.16 -28.24 -0.32
N ILE A 419 2.91 -28.62 -0.11
CA ILE A 419 2.52 -29.64 0.86
C ILE A 419 3.16 -30.99 0.50
N TYR A 420 3.21 -31.38 -0.78
CA TYR A 420 3.84 -32.61 -1.23
C TYR A 420 5.38 -32.56 -1.11
N TRP A 421 6.01 -31.43 -1.46
CA TRP A 421 7.41 -31.20 -1.20
C TRP A 421 7.74 -31.30 0.30
N GLN A 422 6.96 -30.64 1.16
CA GLN A 422 7.15 -30.65 2.62
C GLN A 422 7.10 -32.09 3.17
N ARG A 423 6.19 -32.91 2.67
CA ARG A 423 6.04 -34.31 3.07
C ARG A 423 7.33 -35.12 2.85
N VAL A 424 7.99 -34.91 1.73
CA VAL A 424 9.28 -35.56 1.43
C VAL A 424 10.38 -34.96 2.31
N PHE A 425 10.38 -33.62 2.45
CA PHE A 425 11.41 -32.90 3.22
C PHE A 425 11.43 -33.30 4.69
N ILE A 426 10.25 -33.46 5.34
CA ILE A 426 10.16 -33.89 6.74
C ILE A 426 10.16 -35.42 6.92
N GLY A 427 10.37 -36.18 5.87
CA GLY A 427 10.56 -37.63 5.93
C GLY A 427 9.31 -38.47 6.20
N ILE A 428 8.10 -37.94 5.94
CA ILE A 428 6.82 -38.66 6.15
C ILE A 428 6.20 -39.18 4.87
N SER A 429 6.84 -38.99 3.72
CA SER A 429 6.37 -39.52 2.45
C SER A 429 6.53 -41.05 2.42
N THR A 430 5.47 -41.74 2.01
CA THR A 430 5.50 -43.19 1.75
C THR A 430 5.99 -43.53 0.33
N ASP A 431 5.92 -42.55 -0.58
CA ASP A 431 6.42 -42.66 -1.95
C ASP A 431 7.00 -41.29 -2.39
N PRO A 432 8.27 -41.01 -2.03
CA PRO A 432 8.92 -39.73 -2.32
C PRO A 432 8.96 -39.40 -3.83
N GLN A 433 9.09 -40.38 -4.69
CA GLN A 433 9.18 -40.16 -6.15
C GLN A 433 7.84 -39.66 -6.71
N THR A 434 6.74 -40.22 -6.27
CA THR A 434 5.38 -39.77 -6.65
C THR A 434 5.11 -38.36 -6.13
N ASP A 435 5.46 -38.09 -4.86
CA ASP A 435 5.26 -36.77 -4.26
C ASP A 435 6.09 -35.67 -4.97
N ILE A 436 7.38 -35.94 -5.26
CA ILE A 436 8.25 -35.02 -6.02
C ILE A 436 7.69 -34.79 -7.42
N SER A 437 7.27 -35.89 -8.12
CA SER A 437 6.71 -35.79 -9.48
C SER A 437 5.45 -34.92 -9.51
N PHE A 438 4.57 -35.06 -8.51
CA PHE A 438 3.38 -34.22 -8.39
C PHE A 438 3.74 -32.72 -8.19
N ALA A 439 4.61 -32.42 -7.22
CA ALA A 439 5.05 -31.05 -6.95
C ALA A 439 5.74 -30.42 -8.17
N ARG A 440 6.56 -31.19 -8.90
CA ARG A 440 7.23 -30.74 -10.13
C ARG A 440 6.24 -30.44 -11.25
N LYS A 441 5.19 -31.26 -11.39
CA LYS A 441 4.12 -31.00 -12.38
C LYS A 441 3.40 -29.68 -12.08
N VAL A 442 3.16 -29.39 -10.80
CA VAL A 442 2.58 -28.11 -10.37
C VAL A 442 3.51 -26.96 -10.73
N ALA A 443 4.79 -27.02 -10.34
CA ALA A 443 5.78 -25.98 -10.61
C ALA A 443 5.93 -25.71 -12.11
N ASN A 444 6.05 -26.75 -12.94
CA ASN A 444 6.11 -26.64 -14.40
C ASN A 444 4.88 -25.94 -15.00
N LYS A 445 3.70 -26.28 -14.51
CA LYS A 445 2.47 -25.65 -14.96
C LYS A 445 2.46 -24.16 -14.63
N MET A 446 2.83 -23.81 -13.41
CA MET A 446 2.90 -22.41 -13.00
C MET A 446 3.92 -21.59 -13.79
N MET A 447 5.09 -22.15 -14.10
CA MET A 447 6.08 -21.48 -14.98
C MET A 447 5.51 -21.13 -16.36
N SER A 448 4.51 -21.86 -16.85
CA SER A 448 3.83 -21.55 -18.12
C SER A 448 2.70 -20.52 -17.98
N GLU A 449 2.18 -20.33 -16.78
CA GLU A 449 1.02 -19.46 -16.50
C GLU A 449 1.42 -18.11 -15.93
N VAL A 450 2.54 -18.04 -15.16
CA VAL A 450 2.99 -16.83 -14.47
C VAL A 450 4.50 -16.63 -14.63
N ASN A 451 4.92 -15.37 -14.73
CA ASN A 451 6.34 -15.00 -14.76
C ASN A 451 6.75 -14.43 -13.39
N THR A 452 6.81 -15.30 -12.39
CA THR A 452 7.18 -14.97 -11.00
C THR A 452 8.29 -15.89 -10.49
N GLY A 453 8.95 -15.51 -9.40
CA GLY A 453 10.00 -16.32 -8.76
C GLY A 453 9.50 -17.56 -8.03
N GLU A 454 8.21 -17.64 -7.70
CA GLU A 454 7.62 -18.71 -6.90
C GLU A 454 7.82 -20.12 -7.49
N PRO A 455 7.51 -20.38 -8.77
CA PRO A 455 7.77 -21.71 -9.32
C PRO A 455 9.26 -22.06 -9.38
N LEU A 456 10.14 -21.05 -9.51
CA LEU A 456 11.60 -21.26 -9.54
C LEU A 456 12.12 -21.73 -8.18
N VAL A 457 11.65 -21.15 -7.06
CA VAL A 457 12.07 -21.61 -5.72
C VAL A 457 11.52 -23.00 -5.41
N LEU A 458 10.30 -23.34 -5.84
CA LEU A 458 9.80 -24.72 -5.69
C LEU A 458 10.62 -25.71 -6.51
N HIS A 459 10.98 -25.38 -7.76
CA HIS A 459 11.92 -26.18 -8.56
C HIS A 459 13.26 -26.35 -7.86
N GLY A 460 13.82 -25.27 -7.31
CA GLY A 460 15.07 -25.32 -6.56
C GLY A 460 15.02 -26.31 -5.40
N TRP A 461 13.96 -26.28 -4.60
CA TRP A 461 13.77 -27.20 -3.48
C TRP A 461 13.57 -28.66 -3.94
N LEU A 462 12.88 -28.90 -5.05
CA LEU A 462 12.73 -30.23 -5.63
C LEU A 462 14.07 -30.74 -6.18
N ASP A 463 14.85 -29.87 -6.82
CA ASP A 463 16.19 -30.20 -7.31
C ASP A 463 17.16 -30.48 -6.17
N PHE A 464 17.01 -29.81 -5.04
CA PHE A 464 17.80 -30.07 -3.83
C PHE A 464 17.52 -31.49 -3.31
N LEU A 465 16.26 -31.93 -3.24
CA LEU A 465 15.89 -33.28 -2.82
C LEU A 465 16.43 -34.36 -3.77
N GLU A 466 16.64 -34.00 -5.04
CA GLU A 466 17.20 -34.93 -6.06
C GLU A 466 18.74 -34.82 -6.21
N GLY A 467 19.40 -33.95 -5.41
CA GLY A 467 20.85 -33.77 -5.45
C GLY A 467 21.37 -32.98 -6.66
N LYS A 468 20.51 -32.22 -7.35
CA LYS A 468 20.85 -31.43 -8.55
C LYS A 468 21.33 -30.03 -8.18
N TYR A 469 22.40 -29.90 -7.43
CA TYR A 469 22.82 -28.70 -6.73
C TYR A 469 23.13 -27.49 -7.64
N GLU A 470 23.66 -27.71 -8.85
CA GLU A 470 23.85 -26.61 -9.80
C GLU A 470 22.51 -26.03 -10.28
N SER A 471 21.50 -26.85 -10.50
CA SER A 471 20.14 -26.39 -10.84
C SER A 471 19.51 -25.64 -9.68
N VAL A 472 19.75 -26.04 -8.43
CA VAL A 472 19.33 -25.29 -7.24
C VAL A 472 19.87 -23.88 -7.26
N TYR A 473 21.20 -23.74 -7.49
CA TYR A 473 21.86 -22.43 -7.55
C TYR A 473 21.26 -21.53 -8.64
N GLN A 474 21.11 -22.07 -9.85
CA GLN A 474 20.57 -21.31 -10.99
C GLN A 474 19.11 -20.89 -10.76
N ASN A 475 18.28 -21.78 -10.21
CA ASN A 475 16.90 -21.48 -9.89
C ASN A 475 16.78 -20.41 -8.79
N ALA A 476 17.62 -20.46 -7.76
CA ALA A 476 17.63 -19.45 -6.69
C ALA A 476 18.00 -18.06 -7.21
N LEU A 477 19.09 -17.94 -8.00
CA LEU A 477 19.49 -16.68 -8.59
C LEU A 477 18.41 -16.10 -9.51
N LYS A 478 17.86 -16.95 -10.39
CA LYS A 478 16.82 -16.53 -11.32
C LYS A 478 15.55 -16.08 -10.60
N ALA A 479 15.20 -16.72 -9.47
CA ALA A 479 14.06 -16.29 -8.66
C ALA A 479 14.27 -14.89 -8.10
N ILE A 480 15.48 -14.58 -7.60
CA ILE A 480 15.84 -13.24 -7.10
C ILE A 480 15.82 -12.19 -8.22
N GLU A 481 16.33 -12.54 -9.43
CA GLU A 481 16.29 -11.66 -10.61
C GLU A 481 14.85 -11.38 -11.09
N THR A 482 14.00 -12.42 -11.05
CA THR A 482 12.61 -12.30 -11.52
C THR A 482 11.77 -11.44 -10.60
N ASP A 483 11.91 -11.63 -9.28
CA ASP A 483 11.14 -10.93 -8.25
C ASP A 483 12.04 -10.25 -7.20
N PRO A 484 12.84 -9.24 -7.56
CA PRO A 484 13.85 -8.67 -6.68
C PRO A 484 13.29 -7.90 -5.47
N ALA A 485 12.00 -7.58 -5.47
CA ALA A 485 11.30 -6.90 -4.38
C ALA A 485 10.31 -7.81 -3.63
N ASN A 486 10.29 -9.11 -3.90
CA ASN A 486 9.34 -10.04 -3.28
C ASN A 486 9.85 -10.57 -1.94
N SER A 487 9.29 -10.06 -0.85
CA SER A 487 9.66 -10.41 0.53
C SER A 487 9.38 -11.87 0.91
N SER A 488 8.58 -12.60 0.12
CA SER A 488 8.28 -14.03 0.33
C SER A 488 9.23 -14.95 -0.44
N ILE A 489 9.73 -14.52 -1.58
CA ILE A 489 10.57 -15.33 -2.47
C ILE A 489 12.05 -15.23 -2.13
N ILE A 490 12.54 -14.00 -1.87
CA ILE A 490 13.95 -13.75 -1.58
C ILE A 490 14.47 -14.62 -0.42
N PRO A 491 13.79 -14.71 0.75
CA PRO A 491 14.29 -15.54 1.86
C PRO A 491 14.30 -17.05 1.52
N VAL A 492 13.36 -17.53 0.70
CA VAL A 492 13.33 -18.92 0.26
C VAL A 492 14.47 -19.22 -0.69
N ALA A 493 14.77 -18.30 -1.62
CA ALA A 493 15.92 -18.38 -2.50
C ALA A 493 17.25 -18.32 -1.72
N ALA A 494 17.35 -17.45 -0.70
CA ALA A 494 18.50 -17.35 0.19
C ALA A 494 18.76 -18.66 0.94
N SER A 495 17.70 -19.33 1.42
CA SER A 495 17.80 -20.66 2.06
C SER A 495 18.35 -21.71 1.08
N LEU A 496 17.94 -21.69 -0.19
CA LEU A 496 18.48 -22.56 -1.23
C LEU A 496 19.97 -22.30 -1.49
N LEU A 497 20.38 -21.02 -1.58
CA LEU A 497 21.80 -20.64 -1.75
C LEU A 497 22.64 -21.15 -0.57
N ARG A 498 22.16 -20.99 0.67
CA ARG A 498 22.84 -21.52 1.85
C ARG A 498 23.00 -23.04 1.78
N ARG A 499 21.96 -23.77 1.38
CA ARG A 499 21.97 -25.23 1.27
C ARG A 499 23.01 -25.74 0.26
N VAL A 500 23.30 -24.97 -0.77
CA VAL A 500 24.32 -25.30 -1.77
C VAL A 500 25.66 -24.60 -1.51
N ALA A 501 25.90 -24.16 -0.27
CA ALA A 501 27.12 -23.55 0.22
C ALA A 501 27.55 -22.26 -0.54
N ARG A 502 26.59 -21.51 -1.07
CA ARG A 502 26.77 -20.19 -1.64
C ARG A 502 26.50 -19.12 -0.57
N TYR A 503 27.36 -19.12 0.44
CA TYR A 503 27.13 -18.35 1.68
C TYR A 503 27.17 -16.83 1.48
N ASP A 504 28.04 -16.31 0.60
CA ASP A 504 28.10 -14.87 0.32
C ASP A 504 26.84 -14.36 -0.37
N GLU A 505 26.36 -15.11 -1.37
CA GLU A 505 25.11 -14.78 -2.07
C GLU A 505 23.89 -14.97 -1.14
N ALA A 506 23.91 -15.99 -0.29
CA ALA A 506 22.86 -16.20 0.72
C ALA A 506 22.82 -15.05 1.72
N LYS A 507 23.98 -14.61 2.25
CA LYS A 507 24.08 -13.43 3.13
C LYS A 507 23.51 -12.19 2.47
N ALA A 508 23.86 -11.93 1.20
CA ALA A 508 23.34 -10.79 0.47
C ALA A 508 21.81 -10.84 0.31
N ALA A 509 21.26 -12.00 -0.01
CA ALA A 509 19.80 -12.20 -0.15
C ALA A 509 19.07 -12.11 1.22
N PHE A 510 19.66 -12.62 2.30
CA PHE A 510 19.11 -12.43 3.65
C PHE A 510 19.18 -10.96 4.09
N ALA A 511 20.26 -10.23 3.79
CA ALA A 511 20.35 -8.80 4.05
C ALA A 511 19.27 -8.01 3.30
N GLN A 512 19.01 -8.37 2.04
CA GLN A 512 17.88 -7.82 1.27
C GLN A 512 16.54 -8.16 1.92
N THR A 513 16.33 -9.40 2.40
CA THR A 513 15.14 -9.80 3.14
C THR A 513 14.95 -8.96 4.40
N MET A 514 16.00 -8.80 5.21
CA MET A 514 15.98 -7.97 6.42
C MET A 514 15.65 -6.51 6.11
N ARG A 515 16.11 -6.03 4.97
CA ARG A 515 15.82 -4.67 4.51
C ARG A 515 14.35 -4.49 4.10
N MET A 516 13.75 -5.50 3.44
CA MET A 516 12.34 -5.47 3.04
C MET A 516 11.38 -5.81 4.19
N ASN A 517 11.83 -6.61 5.13
CA ASN A 517 11.08 -7.00 6.32
C ASN A 517 11.98 -6.91 7.56
N PRO A 518 11.99 -5.77 8.28
CA PRO A 518 12.79 -5.60 9.50
C PRO A 518 12.44 -6.59 10.62
N SER A 519 11.30 -7.28 10.50
CA SER A 519 10.87 -8.33 11.42
C SER A 519 10.52 -9.61 10.66
N PRO A 520 11.50 -10.26 10.02
CA PRO A 520 11.26 -11.42 9.18
C PRO A 520 10.81 -12.63 10.00
N PRO A 521 10.26 -13.66 9.36
CA PRO A 521 9.99 -14.94 10.03
C PRO A 521 11.22 -15.48 10.73
N LEU A 522 11.01 -16.18 11.84
CA LEU A 522 12.09 -16.70 12.70
C LEU A 522 13.14 -17.50 11.92
N TYR A 523 12.68 -18.36 10.99
CA TYR A 523 13.60 -19.21 10.22
C TYR A 523 14.64 -18.38 9.44
N VAL A 524 14.28 -17.19 8.96
CA VAL A 524 15.20 -16.29 8.24
C VAL A 524 16.37 -15.87 9.12
N LEU A 525 16.10 -15.55 10.39
CA LEU A 525 17.12 -15.15 11.36
C LEU A 525 18.05 -16.32 11.72
N LEU A 526 17.50 -17.51 11.86
CA LEU A 526 18.27 -18.73 12.11
C LEU A 526 19.15 -19.09 10.90
N GLU A 527 18.60 -19.09 9.70
CA GLU A 527 19.32 -19.37 8.45
C GLU A 527 20.44 -18.33 8.21
N LEU A 528 20.20 -17.04 8.52
CA LEU A 528 21.21 -16.00 8.48
C LEU A 528 22.29 -16.22 9.53
N GLY A 529 21.92 -16.56 10.76
CA GLY A 529 22.87 -16.89 11.84
C GLY A 529 23.79 -18.04 11.45
N PHE A 530 23.25 -19.10 10.89
CA PHE A 530 24.03 -20.21 10.34
C PHE A 530 24.95 -19.76 9.18
N THR A 531 24.44 -18.97 8.24
CA THR A 531 25.21 -18.45 7.10
C THR A 531 26.41 -17.63 7.57
N LEU A 532 26.21 -16.72 8.50
CA LEU A 532 27.27 -15.89 9.09
C LEU A 532 28.30 -16.74 9.86
N THR A 533 27.81 -17.78 10.55
CA THR A 533 28.69 -18.76 11.23
C THR A 533 29.58 -19.51 10.24
N ALA A 534 29.01 -19.91 9.09
CA ALA A 534 29.76 -20.59 8.03
C ALA A 534 30.82 -19.69 7.38
N LEU A 535 30.53 -18.39 7.26
CA LEU A 535 31.50 -17.38 6.77
C LEU A 535 32.56 -17.01 7.82
N GLY A 536 32.42 -17.44 9.08
CA GLY A 536 33.31 -17.07 10.17
C GLY A 536 33.05 -15.66 10.74
N GLU A 537 31.92 -15.06 10.42
CA GLU A 537 31.51 -13.73 10.88
C GLU A 537 30.77 -13.83 12.23
N TYR A 538 31.50 -14.30 13.25
CA TYR A 538 30.94 -14.71 14.54
C TYR A 538 30.26 -13.57 15.32
N ASP A 539 30.77 -12.34 15.22
CA ASP A 539 30.19 -11.19 15.93
C ASP A 539 28.82 -10.83 15.37
N GLU A 540 28.66 -10.83 14.04
CA GLU A 540 27.37 -10.59 13.38
C GLU A 540 26.40 -11.75 13.67
N ALA A 541 26.87 -12.99 13.62
CA ALA A 541 26.07 -14.17 13.94
C ALA A 541 25.49 -14.09 15.38
N LYS A 542 26.34 -13.75 16.38
CA LYS A 542 25.91 -13.54 17.77
C LYS A 542 24.86 -12.45 17.87
N ALA A 543 25.09 -11.30 17.24
CA ALA A 543 24.17 -10.17 17.30
C ALA A 543 22.76 -10.54 16.75
N ILE A 544 22.68 -11.24 15.62
CA ILE A 544 21.40 -11.70 15.03
C ILE A 544 20.72 -12.72 15.93
N LEU A 545 21.46 -13.74 16.41
CA LEU A 545 20.90 -14.79 17.26
C LEU A 545 20.44 -14.25 18.63
N GLU A 546 21.21 -13.36 19.25
CA GLU A 546 20.83 -12.72 20.53
C GLU A 546 19.60 -11.81 20.37
N ALA A 547 19.51 -11.04 19.28
CA ALA A 547 18.33 -10.23 18.98
C ALA A 547 17.06 -11.07 18.72
N THR A 548 17.24 -12.35 18.39
CA THR A 548 16.15 -13.31 18.15
C THR A 548 15.54 -13.88 19.45
N LEU A 549 16.32 -13.95 20.52
CA LEU A 549 15.93 -14.59 21.78
C LEU A 549 14.59 -14.09 22.38
N PRO A 550 14.29 -12.78 22.43
CA PRO A 550 13.01 -12.30 22.99
C PRO A 550 11.79 -12.80 22.21
N ARG A 551 11.93 -13.04 20.92
CA ARG A 551 10.85 -13.54 20.04
C ARG A 551 10.61 -15.03 20.27
N VAL A 552 11.66 -15.82 20.28
CA VAL A 552 11.58 -17.29 20.43
C VAL A 552 11.13 -17.74 21.80
N ALA A 553 11.34 -16.93 22.84
CA ALA A 553 10.84 -17.24 24.19
C ALA A 553 9.32 -17.43 24.23
N ARG A 554 8.61 -16.76 23.31
CA ARG A 554 7.15 -16.89 23.14
C ARG A 554 6.75 -18.08 22.25
N GLU A 555 7.61 -18.52 21.33
CA GLU A 555 7.32 -19.53 20.31
C GLU A 555 7.84 -20.94 20.67
N GLY A 556 8.47 -21.11 21.80
CA GLY A 556 8.97 -22.41 22.30
C GLY A 556 10.21 -22.96 21.58
N GLN A 557 10.84 -22.20 20.69
CA GLN A 557 12.02 -22.61 19.92
C GLN A 557 13.34 -22.07 20.48
N ILE A 558 13.34 -21.57 21.70
CA ILE A 558 14.50 -20.94 22.35
C ILE A 558 15.72 -21.87 22.42
N GLY A 559 15.50 -23.17 22.54
CA GLY A 559 16.57 -24.17 22.61
C GLY A 559 17.45 -24.19 21.35
N ASN A 560 16.85 -24.05 20.16
CA ASN A 560 17.58 -24.05 18.89
C ASN A 560 18.48 -22.81 18.76
N VAL A 561 17.93 -21.61 19.05
CA VAL A 561 18.70 -20.36 18.99
C VAL A 561 19.87 -20.36 19.99
N LEU A 562 19.64 -20.83 21.22
CA LEU A 562 20.69 -20.94 22.22
C LEU A 562 21.76 -21.95 21.79
N MET A 563 21.36 -23.01 21.09
CA MET A 563 22.32 -23.98 20.59
C MET A 563 23.21 -23.41 19.48
N ASP A 564 22.63 -22.70 18.52
CA ASP A 564 23.41 -22.00 17.49
C ASP A 564 24.38 -20.99 18.10
N LEU A 565 23.94 -20.22 19.12
CA LEU A 565 24.83 -19.34 19.90
C LEU A 565 25.95 -20.11 20.59
N ALA A 566 25.67 -21.28 21.16
CA ALA A 566 26.70 -22.12 21.80
C ALA A 566 27.73 -22.61 20.78
N VAL A 567 27.28 -22.97 19.55
CA VAL A 567 28.19 -23.34 18.44
C VAL A 567 29.07 -22.18 18.03
N VAL A 568 28.49 -20.99 17.86
CA VAL A 568 29.25 -19.79 17.49
C VAL A 568 30.33 -19.50 18.53
N HIS A 569 30.00 -19.52 19.84
CA HIS A 569 30.97 -19.32 20.91
C HIS A 569 32.05 -20.39 20.93
N MET A 570 31.70 -21.64 20.63
CA MET A 570 32.69 -22.74 20.57
C MET A 570 33.67 -22.55 19.41
N LEU A 571 33.16 -22.19 18.22
CA LEU A 571 33.97 -21.97 17.02
C LEU A 571 34.87 -20.73 17.14
N GLU A 572 34.43 -19.70 17.86
CA GLU A 572 35.23 -18.53 18.22
C GLU A 572 36.34 -18.85 19.25
N GLY A 573 36.25 -20.01 19.91
CA GLY A 573 37.20 -20.43 20.94
C GLY A 573 36.76 -20.13 22.39
N ASN A 574 35.58 -19.55 22.60
CA ASN A 574 35.05 -19.20 23.92
C ASN A 574 34.29 -20.39 24.55
N LYS A 575 35.06 -21.42 24.96
CA LYS A 575 34.53 -22.71 25.42
C LYS A 575 33.62 -22.60 26.66
N GLU A 576 33.99 -21.77 27.63
CA GLU A 576 33.23 -21.61 28.87
C GLU A 576 31.83 -21.00 28.61
N LYS A 577 31.81 -19.97 27.75
CA LYS A 577 30.54 -19.36 27.34
C LYS A 577 29.67 -20.34 26.57
N ALA A 578 30.26 -21.09 25.62
CA ALA A 578 29.57 -22.11 24.84
C ALA A 578 28.86 -23.14 25.74
N LYS A 579 29.56 -23.68 26.75
CA LYS A 579 28.99 -24.62 27.73
C LYS A 579 27.87 -24.02 28.56
N SER A 580 28.06 -22.77 28.99
CA SER A 580 27.02 -22.04 29.75
C SER A 580 25.74 -21.87 28.91
N VAL A 581 25.87 -21.46 27.62
CA VAL A 581 24.74 -21.27 26.74
C VAL A 581 24.03 -22.59 26.39
N CYS A 582 24.78 -23.70 26.15
CA CYS A 582 24.15 -25.02 25.96
C CYS A 582 23.40 -25.46 27.22
N SER A 583 23.94 -25.20 28.41
CA SER A 583 23.22 -25.50 29.66
C SER A 583 21.90 -24.74 29.78
N GLN A 584 21.88 -23.47 29.33
CA GLN A 584 20.64 -22.68 29.25
C GLN A 584 19.65 -23.29 28.25
N ALA A 585 20.11 -23.74 27.08
CA ALA A 585 19.25 -24.41 26.10
C ALA A 585 18.53 -25.62 26.67
N LYS A 586 19.29 -26.48 27.41
CA LYS A 586 18.74 -27.66 28.08
C LYS A 586 17.73 -27.31 29.20
N MET A 587 17.94 -26.20 29.91
CA MET A 587 17.05 -25.78 31.00
C MET A 587 15.77 -25.10 30.51
N GLN A 588 15.86 -24.32 29.42
CA GLN A 588 14.76 -23.50 28.94
C GLN A 588 13.88 -24.21 27.90
N SER A 589 14.32 -25.32 27.33
CA SER A 589 13.58 -26.09 26.33
C SER A 589 13.51 -27.56 26.72
N ALA A 590 12.36 -27.98 27.25
CA ALA A 590 12.12 -29.41 27.57
C ALA A 590 12.13 -30.32 26.30
N SER A 591 11.90 -29.75 25.14
CA SER A 591 11.91 -30.43 23.82
C SER A 591 13.24 -30.33 23.09
N PHE A 592 14.27 -29.71 23.72
CA PHE A 592 15.58 -29.57 23.08
C PHE A 592 16.20 -30.93 22.79
N ASN A 593 16.55 -31.15 21.52
CA ASN A 593 17.21 -32.36 21.06
C ASN A 593 18.33 -32.00 20.09
N LEU A 594 19.57 -32.22 20.51
CA LEU A 594 20.76 -31.94 19.70
C LEU A 594 20.78 -32.72 18.37
N ASP A 595 20.36 -33.98 18.39
CA ASP A 595 20.36 -34.81 17.18
C ASP A 595 19.33 -34.30 16.15
N SER A 596 18.19 -33.79 16.62
CA SER A 596 17.19 -33.17 15.74
C SER A 596 17.69 -31.89 15.09
N LEU A 597 18.41 -31.03 15.86
CA LEU A 597 19.04 -29.82 15.31
C LEU A 597 20.10 -30.17 14.26
N LEU A 598 20.98 -31.10 14.58
CA LEU A 598 22.02 -31.55 13.66
C LEU A 598 21.44 -32.20 12.41
N ALA A 599 20.33 -32.92 12.54
CA ALA A 599 19.61 -33.49 11.40
C ALA A 599 19.02 -32.39 10.49
N TYR A 600 18.47 -31.31 11.06
CA TYR A 600 17.99 -30.17 10.29
C TYR A 600 19.14 -29.48 9.53
N GLU A 601 20.25 -29.21 10.19
CA GLU A 601 21.43 -28.57 9.59
C GLU A 601 22.18 -29.48 8.59
N SER A 602 22.02 -30.83 8.68
CA SER A 602 22.61 -31.78 7.75
C SER A 602 22.17 -31.61 6.29
N GLY A 603 21.13 -30.78 6.04
CA GLY A 603 20.68 -30.41 4.71
C GLY A 603 21.58 -29.44 3.95
N THR A 604 22.83 -29.17 4.37
CA THR A 604 23.81 -28.43 3.54
C THR A 604 24.77 -29.40 2.85
N ILE A 605 25.25 -29.02 1.65
CA ILE A 605 26.25 -29.80 0.91
C ILE A 605 27.68 -29.62 1.42
N ASP A 606 27.92 -28.59 2.25
CA ASP A 606 29.25 -28.33 2.84
C ASP A 606 29.52 -29.29 4.00
N SER A 607 29.94 -30.50 3.66
CA SER A 607 30.27 -31.53 4.63
C SER A 607 31.41 -31.15 5.57
N THR A 608 32.33 -30.27 5.13
CA THR A 608 33.46 -29.81 5.93
C THR A 608 33.01 -28.87 7.02
N PHE A 609 32.19 -27.89 6.68
CA PHE A 609 31.61 -26.97 7.66
C PHE A 609 30.65 -27.71 8.59
N LEU A 610 29.80 -28.59 8.06
CA LEU A 610 28.86 -29.37 8.85
C LEU A 610 29.56 -30.26 9.91
N ALA A 611 30.69 -30.86 9.56
CA ALA A 611 31.51 -31.63 10.52
C ALA A 611 32.01 -30.73 11.66
N LYS A 612 32.56 -29.54 11.34
CA LYS A 612 33.00 -28.56 12.33
C LYS A 612 31.86 -28.08 13.21
N PHE A 613 30.71 -27.75 12.63
CA PHE A 613 29.51 -27.33 13.34
C PHE A 613 29.03 -28.43 14.31
N SER A 614 28.93 -29.66 13.84
CA SER A 614 28.49 -30.80 14.65
C SER A 614 29.45 -31.10 15.81
N GLU A 615 30.77 -31.02 15.57
CA GLU A 615 31.78 -31.18 16.60
C GLU A 615 31.67 -30.08 17.66
N ALA A 616 31.57 -28.81 17.22
CA ALA A 616 31.42 -27.66 18.12
C ALA A 616 30.13 -27.79 18.98
N ALA A 617 29.03 -28.21 18.36
CA ALA A 617 27.77 -28.45 19.05
C ALA A 617 27.89 -29.52 20.15
N LYS A 618 28.54 -30.66 19.84
CA LYS A 618 28.79 -31.72 20.81
C LYS A 618 29.69 -31.27 21.96
N LEU A 619 30.77 -30.56 21.63
CA LEU A 619 31.72 -30.04 22.63
C LEU A 619 31.11 -28.96 23.55
N ALA A 620 30.22 -28.13 23.00
CA ALA A 620 29.51 -27.12 23.80
C ALA A 620 28.55 -27.76 24.79
N CYS A 621 28.04 -28.94 24.51
CA CYS A 621 27.06 -29.63 25.35
C CYS A 621 27.62 -30.75 26.24
N GLN A 622 28.91 -30.98 26.16
CA GLN A 622 29.66 -31.83 27.09
C GLN A 622 30.09 -31.03 28.36
#